data_3f65640dfc0bf79e00cfd3a7280be29f
#
_entry.id   3f65640dfc0bf79e00cfd3a7280be29f
#
_cell.length_a   1.000
_cell.length_b   1.000
_cell.length_c   1.000
_cell.angle_alpha   90.00
_cell.angle_beta   90.00
_cell.angle_gamma   90.00
#
_symmetry.space_group_name_H-M   'P 1'
#
loop_
_entity.id
_entity.type
_entity.pdbx_description
1 polymer ?
#
loop_
_entity_poly.entity_id
_entity_poly.type
_entity_poly.pdbx_seq_one_letter_code
_entity_poly.pdbx_strand_id
1 'polypeptide(L)'
;MPEQNRILCRELSLLAFNRRVLAQAQDTKVPLLERLRFLCIVSSNLDEFFEVRMAWLKRENKLRPHQPLDNGRTAAETIEAVAKEAQALIREQYDLFNKVLQPALSRAGIHFYRRHKWTAAQKKWIENYFDNELLPILTPIGLDPSHPFPRPLNKSLNFAVELEGTDAFGRPSGMAIVQAPRILPRVVPMPSEICGGDAGFVFLSSILHAHVGKLFPGMKVKDCHQFRLTRDSDLTVDEEDLKNLRAAIQNELHDREYGDGVRLEVADTCPAHIHDFLLAQFKLTSAELYQVKGPVNLVRLNAVPDLVDRPDLKFPPRNAGRLKALRKNGSVFKLVKQSPILLHHPYQSFDPVVQMIREAAADPDVLAVKMTIYRTGSNSELVRALMKAALAGKQVTVVVELMARFDEANNVNWAKQLEEAGAHVVYGVFGYKVHAKMALVIRREDGVLKRYAHLGTGNYHQGTSRIYTDFGIITADEQITADVNTLFMEITGLGKPGRLNKLY
;
A
#
# COMPACT_ATOMS: atom_id res chain seq x y z
N MET A 1 12.64 11.64 -39.95
CA MET A 1 12.84 11.32 -38.53
C MET A 1 12.55 9.84 -38.34
N PRO A 2 13.40 9.05 -37.72
CA PRO A 2 13.15 7.63 -37.61
C PRO A 2 11.91 7.40 -36.71
N GLU A 3 11.13 6.36 -37.06
CA GLU A 3 9.89 5.94 -36.39
C GLU A 3 10.02 5.56 -34.89
N GLN A 4 11.23 5.61 -34.36
CA GLN A 4 11.61 5.10 -33.04
C GLN A 4 11.10 5.91 -31.83
N ASN A 5 10.37 7.02 -32.01
CA ASN A 5 9.99 7.89 -30.88
C ASN A 5 8.47 8.02 -30.66
N ARG A 6 7.67 7.02 -31.06
CA ARG A 6 6.20 7.05 -30.83
C ARG A 6 5.79 6.52 -29.44
N ILE A 7 6.63 5.72 -28.76
CA ILE A 7 6.32 5.14 -27.48
C ILE A 7 6.98 5.98 -26.36
N LEU A 8 6.16 6.55 -25.50
CA LEU A 8 6.64 7.29 -24.34
C LEU A 8 7.28 6.34 -23.31
N CYS A 9 8.36 6.80 -22.66
CA CYS A 9 8.94 6.08 -21.53
C CYS A 9 7.93 6.02 -20.39
N ARG A 10 7.52 4.82 -20.03
CA ARG A 10 6.51 4.56 -18.99
C ARG A 10 6.95 5.12 -17.64
N GLU A 11 8.20 4.94 -17.28
CA GLU A 11 8.75 5.34 -15.99
C GLU A 11 8.78 6.86 -15.83
N LEU A 12 9.23 7.58 -16.86
CA LEU A 12 9.19 9.05 -16.86
C LEU A 12 7.75 9.57 -16.90
N SER A 13 6.84 8.90 -17.59
CA SER A 13 5.41 9.25 -17.60
C SER A 13 4.78 9.08 -16.21
N LEU A 14 5.15 8.05 -15.44
CA LEU A 14 4.70 7.86 -14.07
C LEU A 14 5.21 8.97 -13.13
N LEU A 15 6.47 9.41 -13.28
CA LEU A 15 7.00 10.55 -12.52
C LEU A 15 6.30 11.85 -12.91
N ALA A 16 6.03 12.07 -14.21
CA ALA A 16 5.26 13.23 -14.68
C ALA A 16 3.82 13.21 -14.12
N PHE A 17 3.17 12.06 -14.05
CA PHE A 17 1.89 11.92 -13.38
C PHE A 17 2.00 12.27 -11.89
N ASN A 18 3.03 11.78 -11.20
CA ASN A 18 3.22 12.08 -9.78
C ASN A 18 3.49 13.56 -9.53
N ARG A 19 4.12 14.27 -10.48
CA ARG A 19 4.25 15.75 -10.46
C ARG A 19 2.88 16.44 -10.53
N ARG A 20 1.91 15.89 -11.29
CA ARG A 20 0.53 16.38 -11.31
C ARG A 20 -0.19 16.16 -9.95
N VAL A 21 0.13 15.06 -9.27
CA VAL A 21 -0.34 14.85 -7.88
C VAL A 21 0.24 15.89 -6.94
N LEU A 22 1.54 16.22 -7.07
CA LEU A 22 2.17 17.28 -6.29
C LEU A 22 1.53 18.65 -6.54
N ALA A 23 1.11 18.92 -7.78
CA ALA A 23 0.40 20.17 -8.13
C ALA A 23 -0.91 20.35 -7.34
N GLN A 24 -1.61 19.27 -6.97
CA GLN A 24 -2.78 19.35 -6.08
C GLN A 24 -2.39 19.81 -4.66
N ALA A 25 -1.21 19.41 -4.17
CA ALA A 25 -0.69 19.89 -2.89
C ALA A 25 -0.24 21.36 -2.96
N GLN A 26 0.09 21.87 -4.13
CA GLN A 26 0.47 23.27 -4.36
C GLN A 26 -0.75 24.19 -4.50
N ASP A 27 -1.88 23.69 -5.01
CA ASP A 27 -3.08 24.47 -5.27
C ASP A 27 -3.71 24.99 -3.97
N THR A 28 -3.75 26.31 -3.81
CA THR A 28 -4.32 26.97 -2.62
C THR A 28 -5.84 26.88 -2.53
N LYS A 29 -6.53 26.49 -3.60
CA LYS A 29 -7.97 26.23 -3.60
C LYS A 29 -8.32 24.90 -2.93
N VAL A 30 -7.36 23.99 -2.81
CA VAL A 30 -7.53 22.72 -2.11
C VAL A 30 -7.40 22.96 -0.60
N PRO A 31 -8.31 22.43 0.25
CA PRO A 31 -8.22 22.55 1.70
C PRO A 31 -6.88 22.10 2.26
N LEU A 32 -6.37 22.78 3.29
CA LEU A 32 -4.98 22.64 3.75
C LEU A 32 -4.59 21.20 4.15
N LEU A 33 -5.46 20.50 4.86
CA LEU A 33 -5.20 19.10 5.25
C LEU A 33 -5.29 18.13 4.07
N GLU A 34 -6.06 18.44 3.04
CA GLU A 34 -6.08 17.67 1.80
C GLU A 34 -4.80 17.90 0.98
N ARG A 35 -4.27 19.12 0.96
CA ARG A 35 -2.94 19.41 0.38
C ARG A 35 -1.85 18.57 1.05
N LEU A 36 -1.91 18.41 2.38
CA LEU A 36 -1.00 17.52 3.11
C LEU A 36 -1.20 16.05 2.69
N ARG A 37 -2.45 15.60 2.46
CA ARG A 37 -2.74 14.25 1.92
C ARG A 37 -2.15 14.05 0.53
N PHE A 38 -2.31 15.01 -0.38
CA PHE A 38 -1.71 14.96 -1.71
C PHE A 38 -0.18 14.88 -1.65
N LEU A 39 0.46 15.64 -0.76
CA LEU A 39 1.90 15.51 -0.51
C LEU A 39 2.30 14.09 -0.10
N CYS A 40 1.52 13.45 0.79
CA CYS A 40 1.75 12.08 1.23
C CYS A 40 1.52 11.06 0.10
N ILE A 41 0.53 11.28 -0.76
CA ILE A 41 0.27 10.44 -1.94
C ILE A 41 1.47 10.45 -2.89
N VAL A 42 2.12 11.61 -3.10
CA VAL A 42 3.37 11.68 -3.90
C VAL A 42 4.42 10.72 -3.36
N SER A 43 4.64 10.69 -2.04
CA SER A 43 5.59 9.77 -1.41
C SER A 43 5.17 8.31 -1.54
N SER A 44 3.87 8.01 -1.38
CA SER A 44 3.35 6.65 -1.55
C SER A 44 3.53 6.14 -2.98
N ASN A 45 3.26 7.00 -3.96
CA ASN A 45 3.47 6.67 -5.38
C ASN A 45 4.95 6.46 -5.71
N LEU A 46 5.85 7.27 -5.11
CA LEU A 46 7.29 7.07 -5.25
C LEU A 46 7.74 5.76 -4.60
N ASP A 47 7.22 5.40 -3.45
CA ASP A 47 7.53 4.12 -2.82
C ASP A 47 7.20 2.95 -3.75
N GLU A 48 5.97 2.89 -4.27
CA GLU A 48 5.57 1.85 -5.23
C GLU A 48 6.41 1.91 -6.51
N PHE A 49 6.71 3.09 -7.02
CA PHE A 49 7.55 3.27 -8.20
C PHE A 49 8.94 2.65 -8.03
N PHE A 50 9.59 2.91 -6.89
CA PHE A 50 10.91 2.35 -6.60
C PHE A 50 10.87 0.85 -6.35
N GLU A 51 9.90 0.38 -5.57
CA GLU A 51 9.73 -1.04 -5.24
C GLU A 51 9.49 -1.93 -6.45
N VAL A 52 8.90 -1.37 -7.51
CA VAL A 52 8.41 -2.16 -8.64
C VAL A 52 9.13 -1.76 -9.93
N ARG A 53 9.01 -0.48 -10.34
CA ARG A 53 9.47 -0.07 -11.68
C ARG A 53 10.97 0.14 -11.72
N MET A 54 11.52 0.83 -10.73
CA MET A 54 12.97 1.02 -10.64
C MET A 54 13.68 -0.30 -10.36
N ALA A 55 13.11 -1.14 -9.51
CA ALA A 55 13.61 -2.48 -9.25
C ALA A 55 13.64 -3.33 -10.53
N TRP A 56 12.57 -3.31 -11.32
CA TRP A 56 12.52 -3.97 -12.63
C TRP A 56 13.58 -3.43 -13.58
N LEU A 57 13.74 -2.11 -13.71
CA LEU A 57 14.79 -1.52 -14.55
C LEU A 57 16.19 -1.97 -14.14
N LYS A 58 16.46 -2.07 -12.83
CA LYS A 58 17.76 -2.56 -12.31
C LYS A 58 18.00 -4.02 -12.71
N ARG A 59 16.96 -4.87 -12.62
CA ARG A 59 17.05 -6.27 -13.09
C ARG A 59 17.29 -6.36 -14.60
N GLU A 60 16.54 -5.60 -15.41
CA GLU A 60 16.73 -5.55 -16.87
C GLU A 60 18.14 -5.09 -17.23
N ASN A 61 18.64 -4.05 -16.58
CA ASN A 61 20.01 -3.57 -16.80
C ASN A 61 21.09 -4.62 -16.48
N LYS A 62 20.84 -5.46 -15.45
CA LYS A 62 21.75 -6.56 -15.08
C LYS A 62 21.68 -7.71 -16.06
N LEU A 63 20.49 -8.06 -16.54
CA LEU A 63 20.25 -9.21 -17.42
C LEU A 63 20.54 -8.87 -18.91
N ARG A 64 20.19 -7.66 -19.35
CA ARG A 64 20.20 -7.23 -20.76
C ARG A 64 20.72 -5.80 -20.92
N PRO A 65 21.97 -5.50 -20.53
CA PRO A 65 22.49 -4.13 -20.38
C PRO A 65 22.46 -3.30 -21.66
N HIS A 66 22.53 -3.96 -22.83
CA HIS A 66 22.58 -3.28 -24.15
C HIS A 66 21.28 -3.40 -24.97
N GLN A 67 20.27 -4.12 -24.43
CA GLN A 67 19.01 -4.28 -25.16
C GLN A 67 18.14 -3.05 -25.01
N PRO A 68 17.69 -2.42 -26.11
CA PRO A 68 16.73 -1.31 -26.04
C PRO A 68 15.37 -1.79 -25.50
N LEU A 69 14.77 -0.98 -24.65
CA LEU A 69 13.38 -1.10 -24.25
C LEU A 69 12.46 -0.62 -25.41
N ASP A 70 11.15 -0.84 -25.29
CA ASP A 70 10.14 -0.46 -26.30
C ASP A 70 10.20 1.02 -26.73
N ASN A 71 10.70 1.88 -25.86
CA ASN A 71 10.88 3.31 -26.12
C ASN A 71 12.22 3.65 -26.82
N GLY A 72 13.01 2.66 -27.19
CA GLY A 72 14.30 2.82 -27.88
C GLY A 72 15.49 3.16 -26.98
N ARG A 73 15.30 3.33 -25.65
CA ARG A 73 16.37 3.57 -24.67
C ARG A 73 16.83 2.26 -24.05
N THR A 74 18.07 2.18 -23.64
CA THR A 74 18.53 1.09 -22.75
C THR A 74 17.97 1.27 -21.34
N ALA A 75 18.02 0.19 -20.53
CA ALA A 75 17.64 0.26 -19.13
C ALA A 75 18.55 1.23 -18.35
N ALA A 76 19.86 1.26 -18.66
CA ALA A 76 20.81 2.17 -18.03
C ALA A 76 20.46 3.65 -18.27
N GLU A 77 20.24 4.02 -19.54
CA GLU A 77 19.82 5.40 -19.90
C GLU A 77 18.48 5.80 -19.25
N THR A 78 17.58 4.83 -19.12
CA THR A 78 16.28 5.06 -18.47
C THR A 78 16.47 5.26 -16.96
N ILE A 79 17.32 4.46 -16.29
CA ILE A 79 17.65 4.60 -14.86
C ILE A 79 18.23 5.98 -14.57
N GLU A 80 19.19 6.45 -15.38
CA GLU A 80 19.80 7.77 -15.19
C GLU A 80 18.77 8.90 -15.32
N ALA A 81 17.96 8.87 -16.37
CA ALA A 81 16.91 9.87 -16.58
C ALA A 81 15.88 9.86 -15.45
N VAL A 82 15.45 8.68 -15.00
CA VAL A 82 14.51 8.48 -13.90
C VAL A 82 15.09 8.99 -12.58
N ALA A 83 16.35 8.67 -12.27
CA ALA A 83 17.00 9.13 -11.04
C ALA A 83 17.03 10.66 -10.96
N LYS A 84 17.38 11.34 -12.06
CA LYS A 84 17.39 12.80 -12.16
C LYS A 84 16.00 13.40 -11.90
N GLU A 85 14.97 12.90 -12.56
CA GLU A 85 13.59 13.37 -12.40
C GLU A 85 13.02 13.08 -11.01
N ALA A 86 13.29 11.89 -10.47
CA ALA A 86 12.84 11.52 -9.12
C ALA A 86 13.50 12.40 -8.04
N GLN A 87 14.82 12.68 -8.15
CA GLN A 87 15.50 13.58 -7.24
C GLN A 87 14.94 15.00 -7.33
N ALA A 88 14.61 15.50 -8.52
CA ALA A 88 13.99 16.81 -8.70
C ALA A 88 12.61 16.85 -8.04
N LEU A 89 11.77 15.87 -8.29
CA LEU A 89 10.42 15.76 -7.71
C LEU A 89 10.47 15.68 -6.17
N ILE A 90 11.40 14.90 -5.60
CA ILE A 90 11.57 14.78 -4.15
C ILE A 90 12.01 16.13 -3.55
N ARG A 91 12.95 16.84 -4.18
CA ARG A 91 13.34 18.18 -3.72
C ARG A 91 12.15 19.15 -3.71
N GLU A 92 11.38 19.20 -4.79
CA GLU A 92 10.16 20.03 -4.89
C GLU A 92 9.15 19.68 -3.78
N GLN A 93 8.96 18.40 -3.53
CA GLN A 93 8.05 17.91 -2.49
C GLN A 93 8.47 18.35 -1.08
N TYR A 94 9.75 18.22 -0.72
CA TYR A 94 10.25 18.65 0.58
C TYR A 94 10.29 20.17 0.72
N ASP A 95 10.58 20.89 -0.36
CA ASP A 95 10.49 22.35 -0.38
C ASP A 95 9.05 22.83 -0.17
N LEU A 96 8.06 22.21 -0.82
CA LEU A 96 6.65 22.49 -0.60
C LEU A 96 6.26 22.23 0.86
N PHE A 97 6.68 21.10 1.42
CA PHE A 97 6.40 20.78 2.82
C PHE A 97 6.98 21.83 3.78
N ASN A 98 8.28 22.08 3.67
CA ASN A 98 8.99 22.91 4.63
C ASN A 98 8.69 24.41 4.49
N LYS A 99 8.56 24.91 3.24
CA LYS A 99 8.45 26.36 2.97
C LYS A 99 7.00 26.83 2.86
N VAL A 100 6.04 25.95 2.57
CA VAL A 100 4.65 26.33 2.32
C VAL A 100 3.69 25.65 3.28
N LEU A 101 3.63 24.30 3.29
CA LEU A 101 2.60 23.60 4.04
C LEU A 101 2.82 23.66 5.55
N GLN A 102 4.05 23.43 6.04
CA GLN A 102 4.34 23.47 7.47
C GLN A 102 4.07 24.88 8.08
N PRO A 103 4.49 26.00 7.46
CA PRO A 103 4.09 27.32 7.91
C PRO A 103 2.59 27.59 7.86
N ALA A 104 1.88 27.10 6.82
CA ALA A 104 0.43 27.24 6.71
C ALA A 104 -0.32 26.46 7.79
N LEU A 105 0.11 25.22 8.07
CA LEU A 105 -0.41 24.40 9.16
C LEU A 105 -0.21 25.05 10.51
N SER A 106 0.98 25.64 10.74
CA SER A 106 1.28 26.36 11.99
C SER A 106 0.35 27.56 12.18
N ARG A 107 0.08 28.35 11.13
CA ARG A 107 -0.90 29.46 11.20
C ARG A 107 -2.33 28.98 11.46
N ALA A 108 -2.64 27.74 11.11
CA ALA A 108 -3.92 27.12 11.35
C ALA A 108 -4.01 26.40 12.71
N GLY A 109 -3.04 26.56 13.61
CA GLY A 109 -3.02 25.94 14.94
C GLY A 109 -2.61 24.45 14.91
N ILE A 110 -1.86 24.02 13.87
CA ILE A 110 -1.36 22.64 13.73
C ILE A 110 0.17 22.72 13.68
N HIS A 111 0.82 22.33 14.77
CA HIS A 111 2.26 22.57 14.94
C HIS A 111 3.07 21.26 14.91
N PHE A 112 4.19 21.30 14.16
CA PHE A 112 5.23 20.28 14.25
C PHE A 112 6.41 20.86 15.02
N TYR A 113 6.56 20.44 16.27
CA TYR A 113 7.61 20.97 17.16
C TYR A 113 8.98 20.38 16.84
N ARG A 114 9.91 21.24 16.45
CA ARG A 114 11.30 20.86 16.20
C ARG A 114 12.09 20.80 17.51
N ARG A 115 13.00 19.85 17.65
CA ARG A 115 13.79 19.57 18.85
C ARG A 115 14.39 20.83 19.51
N HIS A 116 14.99 21.72 18.73
CA HIS A 116 15.64 22.95 19.23
C HIS A 116 14.66 24.02 19.73
N LYS A 117 13.35 23.82 19.51
CA LYS A 117 12.28 24.75 19.94
C LYS A 117 11.38 24.17 21.04
N TRP A 118 11.69 22.99 21.57
CA TRP A 118 10.87 22.41 22.63
C TRP A 118 10.95 23.22 23.91
N THR A 119 9.82 23.56 24.51
CA THR A 119 9.71 24.14 25.85
C THR A 119 10.13 23.14 26.92
N ALA A 120 10.34 23.59 28.16
CA ALA A 120 10.67 22.72 29.28
C ALA A 120 9.58 21.65 29.52
N ALA A 121 8.28 22.06 29.45
CA ALA A 121 7.16 21.15 29.60
C ALA A 121 7.12 20.08 28.49
N GLN A 122 7.34 20.49 27.22
CA GLN A 122 7.42 19.57 26.08
C GLN A 122 8.60 18.61 26.22
N LYS A 123 9.79 19.08 26.60
CA LYS A 123 10.96 18.22 26.83
C LYS A 123 10.68 17.15 27.88
N LYS A 124 10.08 17.54 29.02
CA LYS A 124 9.73 16.61 30.10
C LYS A 124 8.73 15.56 29.63
N TRP A 125 7.69 15.98 28.89
CA TRP A 125 6.71 15.06 28.35
C TRP A 125 7.32 14.08 27.33
N ILE A 126 8.15 14.58 26.43
CA ILE A 126 8.83 13.78 25.39
C ILE A 126 9.80 12.78 26.05
N GLU A 127 10.52 13.18 27.09
CA GLU A 127 11.39 12.28 27.84
C GLU A 127 10.57 11.14 28.52
N ASN A 128 9.47 11.48 29.20
CA ASN A 128 8.59 10.49 29.79
C ASN A 128 7.99 9.55 28.72
N TYR A 129 7.62 10.08 27.56
CA TYR A 129 7.12 9.26 26.44
C TYR A 129 8.22 8.31 25.95
N PHE A 130 9.46 8.79 25.82
CA PHE A 130 10.57 7.93 25.44
C PHE A 130 10.81 6.82 26.46
N ASP A 131 10.86 7.13 27.74
CA ASP A 131 11.21 6.18 28.80
C ASP A 131 10.12 5.11 28.99
N ASN A 132 8.85 5.47 28.86
CA ASN A 132 7.73 4.56 29.11
C ASN A 132 7.25 3.81 27.88
N GLU A 133 7.28 4.45 26.69
CA GLU A 133 6.67 3.88 25.49
C GLU A 133 7.71 3.39 24.46
N LEU A 134 8.90 3.97 24.43
CA LEU A 134 9.88 3.65 23.39
C LEU A 134 11.03 2.80 23.91
N LEU A 135 11.64 3.19 25.02
CA LEU A 135 12.81 2.52 25.57
C LEU A 135 12.60 1.01 25.81
N PRO A 136 11.44 0.55 26.33
CA PRO A 136 11.21 -0.88 26.58
C PRO A 136 11.13 -1.75 25.32
N ILE A 137 10.85 -1.16 24.17
CA ILE A 137 10.63 -1.89 22.91
C ILE A 137 11.73 -1.68 21.86
N LEU A 138 12.68 -0.79 22.14
CA LEU A 138 13.79 -0.52 21.26
C LEU A 138 14.97 -1.43 21.60
N THR A 139 15.53 -2.09 20.57
CA THR A 139 16.72 -2.92 20.70
C THR A 139 17.81 -2.37 19.78
N PRO A 140 18.87 -1.79 20.33
CA PRO A 140 20.03 -1.38 19.54
C PRO A 140 20.83 -2.62 19.13
N ILE A 141 21.35 -2.61 17.89
CA ILE A 141 22.21 -3.68 17.36
C ILE A 141 23.58 -3.06 17.09
N GLY A 142 24.55 -3.37 17.92
CA GLY A 142 25.95 -2.98 17.72
C GLY A 142 26.51 -3.69 16.48
N LEU A 143 27.27 -2.96 15.67
CA LEU A 143 27.93 -3.53 14.51
C LEU A 143 29.29 -4.10 14.94
N ASP A 144 29.41 -5.40 14.83
CA ASP A 144 30.63 -6.17 15.12
C ASP A 144 31.10 -6.81 13.81
N PRO A 145 32.40 -6.75 13.47
CA PRO A 145 32.94 -7.39 12.27
C PRO A 145 32.69 -8.91 12.20
N SER A 146 32.40 -9.56 13.32
CA SER A 146 32.08 -10.99 13.38
C SER A 146 30.63 -11.34 13.05
N HIS A 147 29.75 -10.35 12.95
CA HIS A 147 28.34 -10.54 12.66
C HIS A 147 27.94 -9.86 11.35
N PRO A 148 27.03 -10.47 10.57
CA PRO A 148 26.54 -9.83 9.36
C PRO A 148 25.78 -8.54 9.71
N PHE A 149 25.83 -7.56 8.82
CA PHE A 149 25.07 -6.32 8.95
C PHE A 149 23.58 -6.63 9.12
N PRO A 150 22.89 -6.01 10.11
CA PRO A 150 21.47 -6.25 10.31
C PRO A 150 20.67 -5.89 9.06
N ARG A 151 19.71 -6.73 8.69
CA ARG A 151 18.87 -6.50 7.52
C ARG A 151 17.64 -5.68 7.90
N PRO A 152 17.62 -4.36 7.65
CA PRO A 152 16.43 -3.56 7.93
C PRO A 152 15.28 -3.99 7.01
N LEU A 153 14.09 -4.05 7.58
CA LEU A 153 12.86 -4.35 6.84
C LEU A 153 12.60 -3.27 5.79
N ASN A 154 11.99 -3.67 4.67
CA ASN A 154 11.63 -2.76 3.58
C ASN A 154 10.86 -1.54 4.10
N LYS A 155 11.29 -0.34 3.76
CA LYS A 155 10.68 0.96 4.15
C LYS A 155 10.57 1.21 5.66
N SER A 156 11.28 0.46 6.50
CA SER A 156 11.34 0.74 7.95
C SER A 156 12.16 1.99 8.25
N LEU A 157 11.85 2.67 9.34
CA LEU A 157 12.66 3.77 9.87
C LEU A 157 13.77 3.19 10.73
N ASN A 158 15.00 3.54 10.39
CA ASN A 158 16.20 3.09 11.10
C ASN A 158 17.08 4.28 11.43
N PHE A 159 17.97 4.09 12.39
CA PHE A 159 18.98 5.07 12.79
C PHE A 159 20.35 4.41 12.76
N ALA A 160 21.29 5.04 12.09
CA ALA A 160 22.72 4.77 12.23
C ALA A 160 23.24 5.66 13.36
N VAL A 161 23.80 5.03 14.39
CA VAL A 161 24.27 5.71 15.60
C VAL A 161 25.78 5.51 15.68
N GLU A 162 26.53 6.60 15.63
CA GLU A 162 27.97 6.59 15.82
C GLU A 162 28.31 6.65 17.32
N LEU A 163 29.12 5.72 17.77
CA LEU A 163 29.46 5.52 19.18
C LEU A 163 30.96 5.70 19.42
N GLU A 164 31.28 6.20 20.59
CA GLU A 164 32.64 6.27 21.11
C GLU A 164 32.71 5.58 22.48
N GLY A 165 33.63 4.66 22.62
CA GLY A 165 33.84 3.91 23.86
C GLY A 165 33.98 2.42 23.60
N THR A 166 33.89 1.64 24.67
CA THR A 166 33.96 0.16 24.64
C THR A 166 32.61 -0.43 25.05
N ASP A 167 32.25 -1.53 24.40
CA ASP A 167 31.05 -2.28 24.76
C ASP A 167 31.22 -2.99 26.14
N ALA A 168 30.16 -3.66 26.59
CA ALA A 168 30.17 -4.40 27.86
C ALA A 168 31.22 -5.52 27.93
N PHE A 169 31.82 -5.88 26.80
CA PHE A 169 32.87 -6.91 26.69
C PHE A 169 34.27 -6.29 26.49
N GLY A 170 34.40 -4.96 26.62
CA GLY A 170 35.66 -4.24 26.46
C GLY A 170 36.14 -4.04 25.02
N ARG A 171 35.28 -4.28 24.00
CA ARG A 171 35.60 -4.09 22.59
C ARG A 171 35.26 -2.69 22.13
N PRO A 172 36.09 -2.02 21.31
CA PRO A 172 35.75 -0.74 20.74
C PRO A 172 34.53 -0.89 19.82
N SER A 173 33.50 -0.10 20.06
CA SER A 173 32.29 -0.08 19.24
C SER A 173 32.20 1.28 18.54
N GLY A 174 32.11 1.27 17.18
CA GLY A 174 32.08 2.48 16.37
C GLY A 174 30.72 2.83 15.83
N MET A 175 29.82 1.85 15.67
CA MET A 175 28.49 2.09 15.11
C MET A 175 27.47 1.07 15.60
N ALA A 176 26.22 1.52 15.71
CA ALA A 176 25.06 0.66 15.97
C ALA A 176 23.88 1.06 15.08
N ILE A 177 22.97 0.11 14.86
CA ILE A 177 21.69 0.34 14.17
C ILE A 177 20.56 0.24 15.19
N VAL A 178 19.66 1.23 15.19
CA VAL A 178 18.41 1.21 15.96
C VAL A 178 17.26 1.20 14.99
N GLN A 179 16.46 0.13 15.00
CA GLN A 179 15.28 0.00 14.17
C GLN A 179 14.05 0.45 14.95
N ALA A 180 13.30 1.43 14.42
CA ALA A 180 12.03 1.82 15.00
C ALA A 180 10.92 0.84 14.59
N PRO A 181 10.25 0.14 15.54
CA PRO A 181 9.17 -0.79 15.25
C PRO A 181 8.06 -0.16 14.41
N ARG A 182 7.49 -0.95 13.48
CA ARG A 182 6.43 -0.48 12.55
C ARG A 182 5.13 -0.09 13.26
N ILE A 183 4.87 -0.68 14.41
CA ILE A 183 3.68 -0.40 15.22
C ILE A 183 3.67 1.03 15.79
N LEU A 184 4.83 1.64 15.97
CA LEU A 184 4.94 2.98 16.54
C LEU A 184 4.44 4.06 15.57
N PRO A 185 3.67 5.03 16.06
CA PRO A 185 3.27 6.20 15.27
C PRO A 185 4.52 6.99 14.87
N ARG A 186 4.60 7.43 13.62
CA ARG A 186 5.73 8.27 13.14
C ARG A 186 5.54 9.73 13.46
N VAL A 187 4.30 10.14 13.68
CA VAL A 187 3.89 11.46 14.14
C VAL A 187 3.14 11.26 15.44
N VAL A 188 3.70 11.75 16.54
CA VAL A 188 3.18 11.55 17.90
C VAL A 188 2.42 12.81 18.31
N PRO A 189 1.11 12.76 18.58
CA PRO A 189 0.37 13.89 19.12
C PRO A 189 0.80 14.18 20.55
N MET A 190 0.91 15.46 20.88
CA MET A 190 1.20 15.93 22.23
C MET A 190 -0.07 16.49 22.89
N PRO A 191 -0.17 16.45 24.22
CA PRO A 191 -1.28 17.07 24.94
C PRO A 191 -1.41 18.57 24.60
N SER A 192 -2.66 19.02 24.36
CA SER A 192 -2.94 20.41 24.00
C SER A 192 -2.50 21.42 25.07
N GLU A 193 -2.51 21.01 26.35
CA GLU A 193 -2.11 21.85 27.50
C GLU A 193 -0.65 22.33 27.39
N ILE A 194 0.23 21.49 26.85
CA ILE A 194 1.65 21.85 26.65
C ILE A 194 1.91 22.45 25.26
N CYS A 195 0.86 22.55 24.45
CA CYS A 195 0.89 23.10 23.09
C CYS A 195 0.15 24.45 23.00
N GLY A 196 -0.26 25.05 24.13
CA GLY A 196 -0.97 26.33 24.15
C GLY A 196 -2.42 26.24 23.68
N GLY A 197 -3.04 25.06 23.74
CA GLY A 197 -4.40 24.77 23.27
C GLY A 197 -4.48 24.32 21.81
N ASP A 198 -3.37 24.40 21.06
CA ASP A 198 -3.28 23.99 19.66
C ASP A 198 -3.01 22.48 19.49
N ALA A 199 -3.17 21.97 18.28
CA ALA A 199 -2.80 20.62 17.90
C ALA A 199 -1.28 20.52 17.70
N GLY A 200 -0.59 19.91 18.64
CA GLY A 200 0.86 19.74 18.64
C GLY A 200 1.31 18.35 18.26
N PHE A 201 2.34 18.27 17.43
CA PHE A 201 2.94 17.03 16.99
C PHE A 201 4.45 17.04 17.12
N VAL A 202 5.02 15.88 17.43
CA VAL A 202 6.45 15.63 17.37
C VAL A 202 6.75 14.40 16.52
N PHE A 203 7.80 14.46 15.72
CA PHE A 203 8.23 13.29 14.95
C PHE A 203 8.90 12.26 15.85
N LEU A 204 8.56 10.99 15.69
CA LEU A 204 9.22 9.88 16.38
C LEU A 204 10.73 9.95 16.19
N SER A 205 11.20 10.30 14.99
CA SER A 205 12.63 10.47 14.69
C SER A 205 13.27 11.57 15.55
N SER A 206 12.56 12.64 15.88
CA SER A 206 13.07 13.71 16.76
C SER A 206 13.16 13.25 18.22
N ILE A 207 12.20 12.43 18.69
CA ILE A 207 12.20 11.83 20.02
C ILE A 207 13.40 10.89 20.17
N LEU A 208 13.53 9.94 19.22
CA LEU A 208 14.62 8.96 19.20
C LEU A 208 15.98 9.66 19.18
N HIS A 209 16.16 10.61 18.28
CA HIS A 209 17.41 11.34 18.17
C HIS A 209 17.77 12.12 19.47
N ALA A 210 16.78 12.63 20.20
CA ALA A 210 17.02 13.36 21.44
C ALA A 210 17.45 12.45 22.60
N HIS A 211 17.00 11.21 22.62
CA HIS A 211 17.17 10.30 23.76
C HIS A 211 17.92 9.01 23.41
N VAL A 212 18.47 8.91 22.19
CA VAL A 212 19.18 7.70 21.73
C VAL A 212 20.32 7.28 22.65
N GLY A 213 20.96 8.22 23.36
CA GLY A 213 22.01 7.94 24.31
C GLY A 213 21.57 7.03 25.48
N LYS A 214 20.28 7.04 25.85
CA LYS A 214 19.73 6.13 26.89
C LYS A 214 19.76 4.67 26.46
N LEU A 215 19.88 4.37 25.17
CA LEU A 215 20.02 3.01 24.63
C LEU A 215 21.44 2.45 24.76
N PHE A 216 22.43 3.30 25.06
CA PHE A 216 23.85 2.96 25.10
C PHE A 216 24.50 3.39 26.41
N PRO A 217 24.10 2.80 27.57
CA PRO A 217 24.65 3.17 28.85
C PRO A 217 26.16 2.94 28.88
N GLY A 218 26.92 3.93 29.37
CA GLY A 218 28.39 3.88 29.45
C GLY A 218 29.14 4.22 28.17
N MET A 219 28.42 4.45 27.05
CA MET A 219 29.01 4.88 25.79
C MET A 219 28.60 6.33 25.44
N LYS A 220 29.44 7.00 24.67
CA LYS A 220 29.14 8.34 24.16
C LYS A 220 28.59 8.24 22.74
N VAL A 221 27.37 8.74 22.52
CA VAL A 221 26.82 8.90 21.17
C VAL A 221 27.45 10.14 20.53
N LYS A 222 28.18 9.97 19.43
CA LYS A 222 28.75 11.05 18.64
C LYS A 222 27.73 11.66 17.71
N ASP A 223 27.02 10.78 16.97
CA ASP A 223 26.03 11.22 15.99
C ASP A 223 24.92 10.17 15.82
N CYS A 224 23.78 10.60 15.26
CA CYS A 224 22.60 9.74 15.05
C CYS A 224 21.84 10.21 13.80
N HIS A 225 21.77 9.37 12.78
CA HIS A 225 21.15 9.72 11.51
C HIS A 225 20.06 8.74 11.13
N GLN A 226 18.89 9.26 10.82
CA GLN A 226 17.78 8.45 10.31
C GLN A 226 18.03 8.03 8.86
N PHE A 227 17.67 6.79 8.55
CA PHE A 227 17.69 6.29 7.20
C PHE A 227 16.52 5.35 6.93
N ARG A 228 16.21 5.16 5.64
CA ARG A 228 15.20 4.24 5.14
C ARG A 228 15.70 3.57 3.87
N LEU A 229 15.55 2.26 3.81
CA LEU A 229 15.86 1.46 2.62
C LEU A 229 14.57 1.03 1.94
N THR A 230 14.45 1.30 0.64
CA THR A 230 13.42 0.72 -0.22
C THR A 230 14.02 -0.47 -0.95
N ARG A 231 13.33 -1.62 -0.93
CA ARG A 231 13.76 -2.87 -1.53
C ARG A 231 12.92 -3.26 -2.73
N ASP A 232 13.46 -4.12 -3.57
CA ASP A 232 12.68 -4.80 -4.60
C ASP A 232 11.57 -5.61 -3.94
N SER A 233 10.34 -5.37 -4.35
CA SER A 233 9.14 -6.01 -3.81
C SER A 233 8.36 -6.76 -4.88
N ASP A 234 8.94 -6.97 -6.05
CA ASP A 234 8.32 -7.73 -7.12
C ASP A 234 8.50 -9.23 -6.85
N LEU A 235 7.39 -9.95 -6.77
CA LEU A 235 7.42 -11.40 -6.58
C LEU A 235 7.69 -12.08 -7.92
N THR A 236 8.71 -12.90 -7.97
CA THR A 236 9.00 -13.79 -9.09
C THR A 236 8.74 -15.22 -8.63
N VAL A 237 7.79 -15.90 -9.28
CA VAL A 237 7.49 -17.30 -9.04
C VAL A 237 7.99 -18.08 -10.25
N ASP A 238 8.87 -19.02 -10.03
CA ASP A 238 9.42 -19.86 -11.10
C ASP A 238 8.42 -20.93 -11.57
N GLU A 239 8.58 -21.42 -12.80
CA GLU A 239 7.67 -22.43 -13.36
C GLU A 239 7.65 -23.74 -12.56
N GLU A 240 8.76 -24.07 -11.89
CA GLU A 240 8.86 -25.27 -11.05
C GLU A 240 8.00 -25.18 -9.78
N ASP A 241 7.76 -23.98 -9.28
CA ASP A 241 6.99 -23.68 -8.07
C ASP A 241 5.46 -23.75 -8.27
N LEU A 242 5.02 -23.89 -9.51
CA LEU A 242 3.59 -23.89 -9.87
C LEU A 242 2.81 -25.07 -9.29
N LYS A 243 3.48 -26.18 -8.97
CA LYS A 243 2.85 -27.35 -8.34
C LYS A 243 2.22 -26.99 -6.97
N ASN A 244 2.74 -25.96 -6.30
CA ASN A 244 2.18 -25.44 -5.06
C ASN A 244 2.32 -23.89 -5.00
N LEU A 245 1.65 -23.20 -5.93
CA LEU A 245 1.71 -21.76 -6.08
C LEU A 245 1.48 -21.00 -4.76
N ARG A 246 0.58 -21.50 -3.90
CA ARG A 246 0.31 -20.88 -2.61
C ARG A 246 1.53 -20.92 -1.68
N ALA A 247 2.19 -22.09 -1.57
CA ALA A 247 3.39 -22.23 -0.73
C ALA A 247 4.56 -21.41 -1.30
N ALA A 248 4.74 -21.42 -2.62
CA ALA A 248 5.74 -20.59 -3.28
C ALA A 248 5.56 -19.10 -2.97
N ILE A 249 4.34 -18.57 -3.11
CA ILE A 249 4.03 -17.19 -2.78
C ILE A 249 4.25 -16.90 -1.29
N GLN A 250 3.93 -17.82 -0.38
CA GLN A 250 4.18 -17.64 1.05
C GLN A 250 5.67 -17.51 1.38
N ASN A 251 6.52 -18.30 0.74
CA ASN A 251 7.98 -18.22 0.88
C ASN A 251 8.51 -16.90 0.31
N GLU A 252 8.13 -16.56 -0.92
CA GLU A 252 8.50 -15.31 -1.57
C GLU A 252 8.05 -14.06 -0.80
N LEU A 253 6.88 -14.10 -0.15
CA LEU A 253 6.40 -13.01 0.70
C LEU A 253 7.31 -12.75 1.90
N HIS A 254 7.93 -13.81 2.45
CA HIS A 254 8.91 -13.66 3.51
C HIS A 254 10.21 -13.01 2.97
N ASP A 255 10.68 -13.46 1.83
CA ASP A 255 11.91 -12.98 1.20
C ASP A 255 11.79 -11.55 0.66
N ARG A 256 10.58 -11.12 0.29
CA ARG A 256 10.27 -9.76 -0.16
C ARG A 256 10.68 -8.66 0.83
N GLU A 257 10.58 -8.91 2.12
CA GLU A 257 11.01 -7.95 3.15
C GLU A 257 12.54 -7.74 3.12
N TYR A 258 13.28 -8.65 2.47
CA TYR A 258 14.74 -8.70 2.42
C TYR A 258 15.31 -8.69 0.99
N GLY A 259 14.49 -8.35 -0.01
CA GLY A 259 14.93 -8.19 -1.40
C GLY A 259 16.07 -7.20 -1.59
N ASP A 260 16.65 -7.13 -2.78
CA ASP A 260 17.75 -6.23 -3.10
C ASP A 260 17.40 -4.77 -2.84
N GLY A 261 18.37 -3.98 -2.38
CA GLY A 261 18.20 -2.54 -2.19
C GLY A 261 17.98 -1.82 -3.52
N VAL A 262 17.04 -0.87 -3.51
CA VAL A 262 16.70 -0.06 -4.70
C VAL A 262 16.95 1.43 -4.45
N ARG A 263 16.69 1.90 -3.22
CA ARG A 263 16.84 3.31 -2.85
C ARG A 263 17.20 3.42 -1.37
N LEU A 264 18.24 4.23 -1.09
CA LEU A 264 18.58 4.66 0.27
C LEU A 264 18.17 6.11 0.47
N GLU A 265 17.32 6.37 1.46
CA GLU A 265 16.94 7.72 1.88
C GLU A 265 17.58 8.03 3.22
N VAL A 266 18.24 9.19 3.33
CA VAL A 266 18.85 9.69 4.56
C VAL A 266 18.48 11.17 4.78
N ALA A 267 18.57 11.67 6.00
CA ALA A 267 18.50 13.12 6.23
C ALA A 267 19.65 13.83 5.51
N ASP A 268 19.41 15.04 5.02
CA ASP A 268 20.44 15.87 4.35
C ASP A 268 21.63 16.25 5.25
N THR A 269 21.46 16.11 6.56
CA THR A 269 22.51 16.30 7.57
C THR A 269 23.38 15.05 7.80
N CYS A 270 23.06 13.92 7.14
CA CYS A 270 23.82 12.68 7.27
C CYS A 270 25.22 12.86 6.62
N PRO A 271 26.32 12.69 7.35
CA PRO A 271 27.65 12.91 6.81
C PRO A 271 28.05 11.79 5.82
N ALA A 272 28.99 12.12 4.92
CA ALA A 272 29.39 11.24 3.84
C ALA A 272 29.86 9.87 4.33
N HIS A 273 30.68 9.81 5.37
CA HIS A 273 31.21 8.53 5.87
C HIS A 273 30.10 7.56 6.36
N ILE A 274 28.96 8.08 6.85
CA ILE A 274 27.83 7.25 7.30
C ILE A 274 27.00 6.78 6.09
N HIS A 275 26.60 7.70 5.20
CA HIS A 275 25.78 7.26 4.05
C HIS A 275 26.57 6.41 3.06
N ASP A 276 27.88 6.63 2.87
CA ASP A 276 28.72 5.79 2.02
C ASP A 276 28.90 4.39 2.63
N PHE A 277 29.06 4.30 3.96
CA PHE A 277 29.04 3.03 4.67
C PHE A 277 27.71 2.28 4.43
N LEU A 278 26.56 2.95 4.58
CA LEU A 278 25.24 2.34 4.34
C LEU A 278 25.06 1.91 2.87
N LEU A 279 25.50 2.72 1.90
CA LEU A 279 25.49 2.35 0.47
C LEU A 279 26.27 1.08 0.23
N ALA A 280 27.48 0.97 0.79
CA ALA A 280 28.31 -0.24 0.67
C ALA A 280 27.63 -1.47 1.27
N GLN A 281 27.02 -1.35 2.49
CA GLN A 281 26.31 -2.46 3.14
C GLN A 281 25.11 -2.94 2.33
N PHE A 282 24.39 -2.04 1.65
CA PHE A 282 23.21 -2.37 0.85
C PHE A 282 23.53 -2.61 -0.63
N LYS A 283 24.80 -2.61 -1.03
CA LYS A 283 25.27 -2.78 -2.42
C LYS A 283 24.62 -1.76 -3.37
N LEU A 284 24.52 -0.52 -2.91
CA LEU A 284 23.98 0.61 -3.65
C LEU A 284 25.12 1.56 -4.06
N THR A 285 24.84 2.40 -5.05
CA THR A 285 25.72 3.45 -5.53
C THR A 285 25.20 4.84 -5.14
N SER A 286 25.96 5.90 -5.37
CA SER A 286 25.53 7.27 -5.13
C SER A 286 24.31 7.70 -5.95
N ALA A 287 24.04 7.04 -7.08
CA ALA A 287 22.84 7.30 -7.90
C ALA A 287 21.53 6.88 -7.19
N GLU A 288 21.61 5.96 -6.22
CA GLU A 288 20.48 5.46 -5.45
C GLU A 288 20.34 6.13 -4.08
N LEU A 289 21.20 7.11 -3.79
CA LEU A 289 21.14 7.92 -2.57
C LEU A 289 20.20 9.12 -2.74
N TYR A 290 19.27 9.26 -1.80
CA TYR A 290 18.32 10.37 -1.73
C TYR A 290 18.44 11.08 -0.37
N GLN A 291 19.07 12.24 -0.37
CA GLN A 291 19.19 13.10 0.82
C GLN A 291 17.98 14.03 0.90
N VAL A 292 17.28 14.01 2.03
CA VAL A 292 16.01 14.72 2.19
C VAL A 292 16.03 15.70 3.38
N LYS A 293 15.43 16.89 3.18
CA LYS A 293 15.37 17.96 4.20
C LYS A 293 14.22 17.76 5.19
N GLY A 294 14.28 16.69 5.98
CA GLY A 294 13.23 16.40 6.95
C GLY A 294 13.12 14.93 7.31
N PRO A 295 11.94 14.46 7.75
CA PRO A 295 11.74 13.05 8.02
C PRO A 295 11.84 12.22 6.72
N VAL A 296 12.51 11.08 6.77
CA VAL A 296 12.75 10.22 5.59
C VAL A 296 11.47 9.52 5.06
N ASN A 297 10.31 9.79 5.63
CA ASN A 297 9.05 9.18 5.20
C ASN A 297 7.87 10.15 5.38
N LEU A 298 7.57 10.94 4.36
CA LEU A 298 6.44 11.87 4.39
C LEU A 298 5.07 11.17 4.30
N VAL A 299 4.99 9.92 3.84
CA VAL A 299 3.73 9.14 3.82
C VAL A 299 3.06 9.13 5.20
N ARG A 300 3.86 9.09 6.26
CA ARG A 300 3.36 8.99 7.64
C ARG A 300 2.66 10.24 8.15
N LEU A 301 2.84 11.39 7.49
CA LEU A 301 2.07 12.60 7.76
C LEU A 301 0.59 12.45 7.40
N ASN A 302 0.22 11.43 6.62
CA ASN A 302 -1.17 11.14 6.27
C ASN A 302 -2.06 10.82 7.50
N ALA A 303 -1.46 10.51 8.65
CA ALA A 303 -2.20 10.35 9.91
C ALA A 303 -2.70 11.69 10.48
N VAL A 304 -2.00 12.81 10.22
CA VAL A 304 -2.30 14.12 10.83
C VAL A 304 -3.72 14.61 10.54
N PRO A 305 -4.25 14.55 9.31
CA PRO A 305 -5.63 14.95 9.04
C PRO A 305 -6.68 14.22 9.88
N ASP A 306 -6.42 12.98 10.29
CA ASP A 306 -7.36 12.18 11.07
C ASP A 306 -7.21 12.42 12.60
N LEU A 307 -6.07 12.98 13.02
CA LEU A 307 -5.75 13.31 14.41
C LEU A 307 -6.22 14.72 14.83
N VAL A 308 -6.70 15.55 13.88
CA VAL A 308 -7.17 16.90 14.19
C VAL A 308 -8.62 17.09 13.79
N ASP A 309 -9.40 17.70 14.69
CA ASP A 309 -10.79 18.04 14.42
C ASP A 309 -10.88 19.45 13.77
N ARG A 310 -10.59 19.50 12.47
CA ARG A 310 -10.62 20.72 11.64
C ARG A 310 -11.32 20.43 10.30
N PRO A 311 -12.68 20.29 10.32
CA PRO A 311 -13.45 20.03 9.10
C PRO A 311 -13.34 21.15 8.06
N ASP A 312 -13.08 22.39 8.49
CA ASP A 312 -12.83 23.55 7.63
C ASP A 312 -11.58 23.43 6.76
N LEU A 313 -10.62 22.57 7.16
CA LEU A 313 -9.37 22.31 6.44
C LEU A 313 -9.41 21.03 5.60
N LYS A 314 -10.56 20.38 5.49
CA LYS A 314 -10.78 19.12 4.76
C LYS A 314 -11.90 19.29 3.73
N PHE A 315 -11.92 18.41 2.73
CA PHE A 315 -13.11 18.29 1.90
C PHE A 315 -14.30 17.83 2.75
N PRO A 316 -15.52 18.34 2.49
CA PRO A 316 -16.70 17.86 3.19
C PRO A 316 -16.88 16.36 2.93
N PRO A 317 -17.23 15.56 3.96
CA PRO A 317 -17.45 14.15 3.80
C PRO A 317 -18.59 13.90 2.80
N ARG A 318 -18.34 13.04 1.83
CA ARG A 318 -19.34 12.65 0.85
C ARG A 318 -19.95 11.31 1.25
N ASN A 319 -21.23 11.31 1.54
CA ASN A 319 -22.00 10.09 1.75
C ASN A 319 -22.48 9.54 0.40
N ALA A 320 -22.12 8.30 0.09
CA ALA A 320 -22.60 7.61 -1.11
C ALA A 320 -24.12 7.44 -1.06
N GLY A 321 -24.79 7.74 -2.18
CA GLY A 321 -26.23 7.56 -2.31
C GLY A 321 -26.62 6.09 -2.15
N ARG A 322 -27.67 5.83 -1.37
CA ARG A 322 -28.23 4.48 -1.20
C ARG A 322 -29.43 4.30 -2.10
N LEU A 323 -29.60 3.12 -2.69
CA LEU A 323 -30.79 2.78 -3.46
C LEU A 323 -32.03 2.79 -2.55
N LYS A 324 -32.97 3.68 -2.85
CA LYS A 324 -34.20 3.86 -2.03
C LYS A 324 -34.99 2.55 -1.89
N ALA A 325 -35.03 1.76 -2.96
CA ALA A 325 -35.77 0.49 -3.01
C ALA A 325 -35.21 -0.58 -2.06
N LEU A 326 -33.93 -0.51 -1.66
CA LEU A 326 -33.28 -1.43 -0.71
C LEU A 326 -33.36 -0.96 0.75
N ARG A 327 -33.82 0.30 1.02
CA ARG A 327 -33.83 0.88 2.38
C ARG A 327 -34.81 0.23 3.35
N LYS A 328 -35.85 -0.47 2.86
CA LYS A 328 -36.93 -1.07 3.69
C LYS A 328 -36.97 -2.59 3.51
N ASN A 329 -35.87 -3.29 3.82
CA ASN A 329 -35.76 -4.74 3.67
C ASN A 329 -36.10 -5.24 2.23
N GLY A 330 -35.81 -4.43 1.23
CA GLY A 330 -35.95 -4.83 -0.17
C GLY A 330 -34.93 -5.90 -0.55
N SER A 331 -35.34 -6.92 -1.30
CA SER A 331 -34.45 -7.95 -1.83
C SER A 331 -33.83 -7.47 -3.13
N VAL A 332 -32.49 -7.67 -3.26
CA VAL A 332 -31.77 -7.41 -4.51
C VAL A 332 -32.34 -8.26 -5.64
N PHE A 333 -32.61 -9.54 -5.38
CA PHE A 333 -33.16 -10.46 -6.40
C PHE A 333 -34.51 -10.00 -6.91
N LYS A 334 -35.41 -9.54 -6.01
CA LYS A 334 -36.72 -9.02 -6.42
C LYS A 334 -36.63 -7.78 -7.29
N LEU A 335 -35.70 -6.87 -6.98
CA LEU A 335 -35.48 -5.65 -7.77
C LEU A 335 -34.89 -5.97 -9.14
N VAL A 336 -33.89 -6.82 -9.20
CA VAL A 336 -33.18 -7.15 -10.44
C VAL A 336 -34.08 -7.92 -11.43
N LYS A 337 -35.06 -8.67 -10.95
CA LYS A 337 -36.11 -9.24 -11.80
C LYS A 337 -36.94 -8.21 -12.57
N GLN A 338 -37.14 -7.02 -11.99
CA GLN A 338 -37.88 -5.94 -12.62
C GLN A 338 -37.02 -5.14 -13.60
N SER A 339 -35.78 -4.86 -13.20
CA SER A 339 -34.85 -4.07 -14.00
C SER A 339 -33.41 -4.25 -13.50
N PRO A 340 -32.41 -4.27 -14.39
CA PRO A 340 -31.02 -4.24 -13.99
C PRO A 340 -30.70 -3.04 -13.07
N ILE A 341 -29.80 -3.24 -12.12
CA ILE A 341 -29.33 -2.19 -11.21
C ILE A 341 -27.95 -1.75 -11.67
N LEU A 342 -27.86 -0.51 -12.20
CA LEU A 342 -26.58 0.14 -12.52
C LEU A 342 -26.13 0.93 -11.31
N LEU A 343 -24.85 0.76 -10.93
CA LEU A 343 -24.18 1.44 -9.82
C LEU A 343 -23.01 2.26 -10.35
N HIS A 344 -22.89 3.49 -9.88
CA HIS A 344 -21.77 4.37 -10.20
C HIS A 344 -21.05 4.76 -8.89
N HIS A 345 -19.94 4.12 -8.60
CA HIS A 345 -19.11 4.43 -7.44
C HIS A 345 -18.19 5.62 -7.73
N PRO A 346 -17.79 6.41 -6.74
CA PRO A 346 -18.14 6.38 -5.31
C PRO A 346 -19.45 7.09 -4.99
N TYR A 347 -20.21 7.57 -5.99
CA TYR A 347 -21.41 8.38 -5.81
C TYR A 347 -22.58 7.56 -5.29
N GLN A 348 -22.63 6.29 -5.66
CA GLN A 348 -23.59 5.31 -5.13
C GLN A 348 -22.85 4.26 -4.30
N SER A 349 -23.54 3.80 -3.23
CA SER A 349 -22.99 2.81 -2.29
C SER A 349 -22.73 1.48 -2.97
N PHE A 350 -21.68 0.80 -2.50
CA PHE A 350 -21.37 -0.59 -2.86
C PHE A 350 -22.26 -1.62 -2.11
N ASP A 351 -23.07 -1.15 -1.13
CA ASP A 351 -23.93 -2.01 -0.31
C ASP A 351 -24.81 -2.96 -1.11
N PRO A 352 -25.39 -2.61 -2.29
CA PRO A 352 -26.21 -3.55 -3.06
C PRO A 352 -25.46 -4.81 -3.50
N VAL A 353 -24.16 -4.68 -3.81
CA VAL A 353 -23.32 -5.84 -4.19
C VAL A 353 -23.08 -6.73 -2.98
N VAL A 354 -22.77 -6.14 -1.84
CA VAL A 354 -22.59 -6.88 -0.57
C VAL A 354 -23.89 -7.57 -0.17
N GLN A 355 -25.02 -6.87 -0.30
CA GLN A 355 -26.33 -7.37 0.03
C GLN A 355 -26.71 -8.55 -0.87
N MET A 356 -26.43 -8.50 -2.18
CA MET A 356 -26.65 -9.61 -3.11
C MET A 356 -26.00 -10.92 -2.61
N ILE A 357 -24.75 -10.85 -2.19
CA ILE A 357 -24.03 -12.05 -1.71
C ILE A 357 -24.50 -12.48 -0.32
N ARG A 358 -24.87 -11.54 0.56
CA ARG A 358 -25.48 -11.86 1.86
C ARG A 358 -26.84 -12.54 1.72
N GLU A 359 -27.70 -12.02 0.85
CA GLU A 359 -29.00 -12.63 0.54
C GLU A 359 -28.77 -14.03 -0.05
N ALA A 360 -27.83 -14.18 -1.00
CA ALA A 360 -27.49 -15.46 -1.56
C ALA A 360 -27.03 -16.48 -0.49
N ALA A 361 -26.27 -16.02 0.50
CA ALA A 361 -25.83 -16.90 1.59
C ALA A 361 -26.98 -17.38 2.50
N ALA A 362 -27.97 -16.53 2.72
CA ALA A 362 -29.09 -16.80 3.63
C ALA A 362 -30.28 -17.46 2.95
N ASP A 363 -30.46 -17.32 1.65
CA ASP A 363 -31.63 -17.78 0.91
C ASP A 363 -31.57 -19.29 0.65
N PRO A 364 -32.53 -20.12 1.16
CA PRO A 364 -32.49 -21.55 0.98
C PRO A 364 -32.63 -21.99 -0.50
N ASP A 365 -33.23 -21.15 -1.35
CA ASP A 365 -33.43 -21.47 -2.77
C ASP A 365 -32.13 -21.23 -3.60
N VAL A 366 -31.12 -20.57 -3.04
CA VAL A 366 -29.81 -20.39 -3.70
C VAL A 366 -29.02 -21.70 -3.58
N LEU A 367 -28.63 -22.24 -4.74
CA LEU A 367 -27.88 -23.49 -4.85
C LEU A 367 -26.37 -23.24 -5.00
N ALA A 368 -25.98 -22.20 -5.74
CA ALA A 368 -24.58 -21.95 -6.02
C ALA A 368 -24.25 -20.44 -6.05
N VAL A 369 -23.03 -20.12 -5.64
CA VAL A 369 -22.42 -18.78 -5.75
C VAL A 369 -21.03 -18.93 -6.35
N LYS A 370 -20.74 -18.23 -7.44
CA LYS A 370 -19.41 -18.15 -8.05
C LYS A 370 -18.91 -16.71 -8.02
N MET A 371 -17.64 -16.49 -7.71
CA MET A 371 -17.09 -15.13 -7.60
C MET A 371 -15.60 -15.08 -7.91
N THR A 372 -15.14 -14.00 -8.58
CA THR A 372 -13.72 -13.69 -8.75
C THR A 372 -13.26 -12.78 -7.63
N ILE A 373 -12.05 -13.00 -7.10
CA ILE A 373 -11.40 -12.16 -6.09
C ILE A 373 -10.04 -11.73 -6.62
N TYR A 374 -9.82 -10.41 -6.74
CA TYR A 374 -8.54 -9.82 -7.10
C TYR A 374 -7.94 -9.06 -5.90
N ARG A 375 -8.70 -8.13 -5.30
CA ARG A 375 -8.34 -7.37 -4.09
C ARG A 375 -9.58 -7.14 -3.27
N THR A 376 -9.57 -7.61 -2.02
CA THR A 376 -10.69 -7.45 -1.09
C THR A 376 -10.29 -6.80 0.24
N GLY A 377 -8.97 -6.64 0.50
CA GLY A 377 -8.43 -6.21 1.78
C GLY A 377 -8.55 -7.26 2.88
N SER A 378 -8.02 -6.95 4.05
CA SER A 378 -7.96 -7.86 5.20
C SER A 378 -9.30 -8.07 5.92
N ASN A 379 -10.29 -7.20 5.71
CA ASN A 379 -11.60 -7.24 6.39
C ASN A 379 -12.75 -7.20 5.38
N SER A 380 -12.91 -8.27 4.61
CA SER A 380 -13.92 -8.34 3.55
C SER A 380 -15.23 -8.97 4.03
N GLU A 381 -16.31 -8.19 3.99
CA GLU A 381 -17.65 -8.66 4.29
C GLU A 381 -18.17 -9.62 3.22
N LEU A 382 -17.78 -9.42 1.95
CA LEU A 382 -18.11 -10.32 0.84
C LEU A 382 -17.51 -11.70 1.06
N VAL A 383 -16.23 -11.80 1.43
CA VAL A 383 -15.58 -13.08 1.69
C VAL A 383 -16.26 -13.82 2.86
N ARG A 384 -16.59 -13.08 3.94
CA ARG A 384 -17.35 -13.67 5.05
C ARG A 384 -18.75 -14.18 4.63
N ALA A 385 -19.41 -13.49 3.70
CA ALA A 385 -20.69 -13.95 3.17
C ALA A 385 -20.54 -15.21 2.31
N LEU A 386 -19.48 -15.32 1.50
CA LEU A 386 -19.16 -16.54 0.74
C LEU A 386 -18.86 -17.73 1.66
N MET A 387 -18.08 -17.52 2.73
CA MET A 387 -17.82 -18.55 3.74
C MET A 387 -19.14 -19.03 4.40
N LYS A 388 -20.03 -18.10 4.77
CA LYS A 388 -21.37 -18.46 5.31
C LYS A 388 -22.19 -19.26 4.32
N ALA A 389 -22.14 -18.93 3.02
CA ALA A 389 -22.83 -19.68 1.99
C ALA A 389 -22.29 -21.11 1.89
N ALA A 390 -20.96 -21.28 1.91
CA ALA A 390 -20.34 -22.61 1.88
C ALA A 390 -20.71 -23.46 3.11
N LEU A 391 -20.61 -22.87 4.32
CA LEU A 391 -21.01 -23.53 5.57
C LEU A 391 -22.51 -23.89 5.60
N ALA A 392 -23.35 -23.15 4.87
CA ALA A 392 -24.78 -23.47 4.70
C ALA A 392 -25.04 -24.56 3.63
N GLY A 393 -24.00 -25.23 3.12
CA GLY A 393 -24.11 -26.32 2.17
C GLY A 393 -24.33 -25.90 0.72
N LYS A 394 -24.17 -24.62 0.37
CA LYS A 394 -24.27 -24.15 -1.01
C LYS A 394 -22.97 -24.45 -1.78
N GLN A 395 -23.10 -24.69 -3.08
CA GLN A 395 -21.92 -24.80 -3.95
C GLN A 395 -21.27 -23.44 -4.14
N VAL A 396 -20.16 -23.18 -3.45
CA VAL A 396 -19.40 -21.92 -3.56
C VAL A 396 -18.11 -22.15 -4.34
N THR A 397 -17.91 -21.42 -5.43
CA THR A 397 -16.68 -21.44 -6.24
C THR A 397 -16.07 -20.05 -6.25
N VAL A 398 -14.82 -19.95 -5.82
CA VAL A 398 -14.11 -18.66 -5.76
C VAL A 398 -12.80 -18.75 -6.55
N VAL A 399 -12.66 -17.89 -7.55
CA VAL A 399 -11.40 -17.75 -8.30
C VAL A 399 -10.61 -16.63 -7.66
N VAL A 400 -9.50 -16.98 -7.02
CA VAL A 400 -8.64 -16.02 -6.28
C VAL A 400 -7.37 -15.75 -7.07
N GLU A 401 -7.11 -14.48 -7.41
CA GLU A 401 -5.86 -14.05 -8.02
C GLU A 401 -4.79 -13.89 -6.94
N LEU A 402 -3.94 -14.88 -6.76
CA LEU A 402 -2.90 -14.87 -5.72
C LEU A 402 -1.81 -13.84 -5.98
N MET A 403 -1.51 -13.55 -7.26
CA MET A 403 -0.47 -12.60 -7.67
C MET A 403 -1.00 -11.15 -7.79
N ALA A 404 -2.03 -10.81 -7.01
CA ALA A 404 -2.53 -9.43 -6.94
C ALA A 404 -1.56 -8.59 -6.11
N ARG A 405 -0.71 -7.81 -6.77
CA ARG A 405 0.40 -7.06 -6.18
C ARG A 405 -0.01 -6.29 -4.92
N PHE A 406 0.73 -6.50 -3.82
CA PHE A 406 0.52 -5.96 -2.46
C PHE A 406 -0.71 -6.49 -1.70
N ASP A 407 -1.51 -7.36 -2.30
CA ASP A 407 -2.62 -8.06 -1.64
C ASP A 407 -2.39 -9.58 -1.56
N GLU A 408 -1.22 -10.06 -1.97
CA GLU A 408 -0.91 -11.49 -2.05
C GLU A 408 -1.13 -12.18 -0.70
N ALA A 409 -0.59 -11.61 0.39
CA ALA A 409 -0.75 -12.17 1.73
C ALA A 409 -2.23 -12.27 2.18
N ASN A 410 -3.02 -11.23 1.88
CA ASN A 410 -4.46 -11.24 2.17
C ASN A 410 -5.17 -12.30 1.35
N ASN A 411 -4.85 -12.41 0.06
CA ASN A 411 -5.51 -13.35 -0.85
C ASN A 411 -5.16 -14.80 -0.51
N VAL A 412 -3.91 -15.09 -0.13
CA VAL A 412 -3.49 -16.41 0.37
C VAL A 412 -4.26 -16.79 1.65
N ASN A 413 -4.39 -15.85 2.59
CA ASN A 413 -5.13 -16.08 3.82
C ASN A 413 -6.64 -16.29 3.58
N TRP A 414 -7.26 -15.48 2.70
CA TRP A 414 -8.66 -15.66 2.34
C TRP A 414 -8.92 -16.97 1.60
N ALA A 415 -8.03 -17.37 0.70
CA ALA A 415 -8.12 -18.64 0.00
C ALA A 415 -8.17 -19.81 0.98
N LYS A 416 -7.26 -19.82 1.97
CA LYS A 416 -7.22 -20.83 3.03
C LYS A 416 -8.54 -20.87 3.82
N GLN A 417 -9.03 -19.72 4.29
CA GLN A 417 -10.27 -19.66 5.07
C GLN A 417 -11.50 -20.10 4.27
N LEU A 418 -11.55 -19.79 2.97
CA LEU A 418 -12.62 -20.22 2.07
C LEU A 418 -12.60 -21.76 1.88
N GLU A 419 -11.42 -22.36 1.68
CA GLU A 419 -11.25 -23.81 1.60
C GLU A 419 -11.69 -24.50 2.91
N GLU A 420 -11.28 -23.97 4.07
CA GLU A 420 -11.67 -24.48 5.39
C GLU A 420 -13.19 -24.39 5.62
N ALA A 421 -13.86 -23.39 5.02
CA ALA A 421 -15.30 -23.26 5.04
C ALA A 421 -16.04 -24.19 4.06
N GLY A 422 -15.32 -24.96 3.23
CA GLY A 422 -15.87 -25.87 2.24
C GLY A 422 -16.13 -25.26 0.86
N ALA A 423 -15.60 -24.08 0.56
CA ALA A 423 -15.67 -23.50 -0.78
C ALA A 423 -14.64 -24.15 -1.72
N HIS A 424 -14.99 -24.27 -2.99
CA HIS A 424 -14.06 -24.64 -4.05
C HIS A 424 -13.25 -23.41 -4.48
N VAL A 425 -11.95 -23.40 -4.18
CA VAL A 425 -11.05 -22.28 -4.50
C VAL A 425 -10.17 -22.65 -5.70
N VAL A 426 -10.12 -21.74 -6.68
CA VAL A 426 -9.26 -21.85 -7.87
C VAL A 426 -8.26 -20.71 -7.86
N TYR A 427 -6.98 -21.02 -8.03
CA TYR A 427 -5.86 -20.06 -7.95
C TYR A 427 -5.50 -19.51 -9.32
N GLY A 428 -6.32 -18.57 -9.82
CA GLY A 428 -6.05 -17.90 -11.09
C GLY A 428 -5.92 -18.83 -12.30
N VAL A 429 -5.29 -18.31 -13.36
CA VAL A 429 -4.92 -19.05 -14.57
C VAL A 429 -3.44 -18.83 -14.83
N PHE A 430 -2.68 -19.91 -14.97
CA PHE A 430 -1.24 -19.80 -15.18
C PHE A 430 -0.88 -18.95 -16.40
N GLY A 431 0.12 -18.07 -16.26
CA GLY A 431 0.56 -17.16 -17.32
C GLY A 431 -0.36 -15.95 -17.56
N TYR A 432 -1.53 -15.92 -16.91
CA TYR A 432 -2.50 -14.84 -17.02
C TYR A 432 -2.96 -14.34 -15.65
N LYS A 433 -3.49 -13.12 -15.60
CA LYS A 433 -4.14 -12.58 -14.40
C LYS A 433 -5.65 -12.57 -14.57
N VAL A 434 -6.36 -13.16 -13.61
CA VAL A 434 -7.83 -13.08 -13.56
C VAL A 434 -8.21 -11.70 -13.02
N HIS A 435 -8.43 -10.76 -13.94
CA HIS A 435 -8.74 -9.37 -13.59
C HIS A 435 -10.23 -9.00 -13.70
N ALA A 436 -11.08 -9.91 -14.21
CA ALA A 436 -12.52 -9.71 -14.28
C ALA A 436 -13.13 -9.59 -12.86
N LYS A 437 -14.09 -8.69 -12.69
CA LYS A 437 -14.87 -8.55 -11.46
C LYS A 437 -16.28 -9.03 -11.76
N MET A 438 -16.53 -10.29 -11.47
CA MET A 438 -17.82 -10.94 -11.71
C MET A 438 -18.23 -11.85 -10.56
N ALA A 439 -19.53 -11.85 -10.29
CA ALA A 439 -20.17 -12.78 -9.36
C ALA A 439 -21.44 -13.34 -10.02
N LEU A 440 -21.73 -14.62 -9.77
CA LEU A 440 -22.89 -15.31 -10.29
C LEU A 440 -23.58 -16.04 -9.15
N VAL A 441 -24.88 -15.82 -9.01
CA VAL A 441 -25.77 -16.56 -8.08
C VAL A 441 -26.74 -17.39 -8.89
N ILE A 442 -26.86 -18.66 -8.55
CA ILE A 442 -27.81 -19.61 -9.17
C ILE A 442 -28.88 -19.94 -8.13
N ARG A 443 -30.11 -19.58 -8.41
CA ARG A 443 -31.28 -19.73 -7.55
C ARG A 443 -32.35 -20.58 -8.20
N ARG A 444 -33.02 -21.43 -7.43
CA ARG A 444 -34.19 -22.18 -7.89
C ARG A 444 -35.46 -21.34 -7.67
N GLU A 445 -36.23 -21.15 -8.70
CA GLU A 445 -37.46 -20.37 -8.67
C GLU A 445 -38.54 -21.12 -9.49
N ASP A 446 -39.65 -21.42 -8.85
CA ASP A 446 -40.76 -22.14 -9.50
C ASP A 446 -40.28 -23.41 -10.24
N GLY A 447 -39.35 -24.14 -9.64
CA GLY A 447 -38.75 -25.36 -10.21
C GLY A 447 -37.64 -25.10 -11.25
N VAL A 448 -37.41 -23.87 -11.69
CA VAL A 448 -36.43 -23.50 -12.74
C VAL A 448 -35.20 -22.83 -12.14
N LEU A 449 -34.02 -23.07 -12.70
CA LEU A 449 -32.82 -22.42 -12.30
C LEU A 449 -32.71 -21.01 -12.96
N LYS A 450 -32.72 -19.96 -12.13
CA LYS A 450 -32.50 -18.60 -12.53
C LYS A 450 -31.10 -18.15 -12.11
N ARG A 451 -30.50 -17.27 -12.91
CA ARG A 451 -29.16 -16.73 -12.69
C ARG A 451 -29.22 -15.25 -12.46
N TYR A 452 -28.36 -14.77 -11.54
CA TYR A 452 -28.17 -13.35 -11.23
C TYR A 452 -26.69 -13.07 -11.26
N ALA A 453 -26.26 -12.07 -12.02
CA ALA A 453 -24.86 -11.72 -12.12
C ALA A 453 -24.61 -10.29 -11.65
N HIS A 454 -23.45 -10.07 -11.04
CA HIS A 454 -22.82 -8.76 -10.90
C HIS A 454 -21.57 -8.73 -11.77
N LEU A 455 -21.44 -7.65 -12.55
CA LEU A 455 -20.24 -7.32 -13.30
C LEU A 455 -19.78 -5.91 -12.88
N GLY A 456 -18.47 -5.72 -12.70
CA GLY A 456 -17.91 -4.45 -12.26
C GLY A 456 -16.59 -4.11 -12.92
N THR A 457 -16.32 -2.81 -13.05
CA THR A 457 -14.99 -2.29 -13.45
C THR A 457 -14.04 -2.24 -12.26
N GLY A 458 -14.57 -2.03 -11.03
CA GLY A 458 -13.85 -1.90 -9.78
C GLY A 458 -13.73 -3.19 -8.98
N ASN A 459 -12.67 -3.31 -8.18
CA ASN A 459 -12.44 -4.46 -7.30
C ASN A 459 -13.52 -4.58 -6.22
N TYR A 460 -13.74 -5.81 -5.75
CA TYR A 460 -14.65 -6.14 -4.63
C TYR A 460 -14.10 -5.70 -3.27
N HIS A 461 -13.81 -4.40 -3.15
CA HIS A 461 -13.19 -3.80 -1.97
C HIS A 461 -13.99 -2.56 -1.52
N GLN A 462 -14.69 -2.66 -0.38
CA GLN A 462 -15.58 -1.59 0.13
C GLN A 462 -14.87 -0.25 0.35
N GLY A 463 -13.60 -0.26 0.81
CA GLY A 463 -12.81 0.95 0.98
C GLY A 463 -12.49 1.63 -0.34
N THR A 464 -12.06 0.85 -1.34
CA THR A 464 -11.72 1.36 -2.68
C THR A 464 -12.95 1.93 -3.40
N SER A 465 -14.12 1.28 -3.27
CA SER A 465 -15.37 1.73 -3.91
C SER A 465 -15.88 3.10 -3.40
N ARG A 466 -15.34 3.60 -2.28
CA ARG A 466 -15.64 4.94 -1.74
C ARG A 466 -14.78 6.04 -2.34
N ILE A 467 -13.75 5.68 -3.10
CA ILE A 467 -12.71 6.60 -3.58
C ILE A 467 -12.62 6.58 -5.11
N TYR A 468 -12.64 5.37 -5.70
CA TYR A 468 -12.47 5.18 -7.13
C TYR A 468 -13.77 5.30 -7.90
N THR A 469 -13.69 5.89 -9.10
CA THR A 469 -14.81 5.99 -10.04
C THR A 469 -14.90 4.71 -10.83
N ASP A 470 -15.91 3.89 -10.50
CA ASP A 470 -16.17 2.60 -11.11
C ASP A 470 -17.66 2.41 -11.40
N PHE A 471 -17.96 1.52 -12.34
CA PHE A 471 -19.32 1.07 -12.61
C PHE A 471 -19.52 -0.38 -12.18
N GLY A 472 -20.74 -0.69 -11.73
CA GLY A 472 -21.20 -2.06 -11.48
C GLY A 472 -22.62 -2.25 -11.98
N ILE A 473 -22.91 -3.40 -12.53
CA ILE A 473 -24.26 -3.79 -12.94
C ILE A 473 -24.66 -5.08 -12.26
N ILE A 474 -25.86 -5.13 -11.66
CA ILE A 474 -26.49 -6.37 -11.20
C ILE A 474 -27.64 -6.67 -12.16
N THR A 475 -27.65 -7.85 -12.76
CA THR A 475 -28.59 -8.22 -13.82
C THR A 475 -29.07 -9.65 -13.71
N ALA A 476 -30.30 -9.89 -14.20
CA ALA A 476 -30.89 -11.21 -14.44
C ALA A 476 -31.04 -11.51 -15.94
N ASP A 477 -30.42 -10.70 -16.82
CA ASP A 477 -30.44 -10.95 -18.26
C ASP A 477 -29.91 -12.36 -18.57
N GLU A 478 -30.73 -13.19 -19.25
CA GLU A 478 -30.41 -14.60 -19.45
C GLU A 478 -29.16 -14.82 -20.30
N GLN A 479 -28.89 -13.94 -21.29
CA GLN A 479 -27.70 -14.06 -22.15
C GLN A 479 -26.44 -13.63 -21.42
N ILE A 480 -26.47 -12.50 -20.70
CA ILE A 480 -25.32 -12.03 -19.92
C ILE A 480 -24.97 -13.04 -18.82
N THR A 481 -25.98 -13.53 -18.09
CA THR A 481 -25.75 -14.48 -17.00
C THR A 481 -25.31 -15.87 -17.50
N ALA A 482 -25.70 -16.25 -18.72
CA ALA A 482 -25.19 -17.45 -19.38
C ALA A 482 -23.71 -17.27 -19.76
N ASP A 483 -23.34 -16.12 -20.33
CA ASP A 483 -21.95 -15.80 -20.67
C ASP A 483 -21.05 -15.79 -19.43
N VAL A 484 -21.50 -15.16 -18.34
CA VAL A 484 -20.77 -15.19 -17.05
C VAL A 484 -20.57 -16.61 -16.55
N ASN A 485 -21.58 -17.49 -16.68
CA ASN A 485 -21.43 -18.90 -16.31
C ASN A 485 -20.42 -19.62 -17.20
N THR A 486 -20.43 -19.36 -18.52
CA THR A 486 -19.46 -19.91 -19.46
C THR A 486 -18.04 -19.49 -19.09
N LEU A 487 -17.82 -18.20 -18.80
CA LEU A 487 -16.51 -17.68 -18.36
C LEU A 487 -16.03 -18.36 -17.08
N PHE A 488 -16.91 -18.59 -16.09
CA PHE A 488 -16.52 -19.35 -14.91
C PHE A 488 -16.11 -20.79 -15.24
N MET A 489 -16.82 -21.46 -16.15
CA MET A 489 -16.46 -22.82 -16.59
C MET A 489 -15.10 -22.85 -17.28
N GLU A 490 -14.80 -21.86 -18.11
CA GLU A 490 -13.51 -21.73 -18.80
C GLU A 490 -12.35 -21.49 -17.80
N ILE A 491 -12.52 -20.54 -16.88
CA ILE A 491 -11.48 -20.19 -15.91
C ILE A 491 -11.22 -21.35 -14.94
N THR A 492 -12.25 -22.11 -14.55
CA THR A 492 -12.09 -23.19 -13.58
C THR A 492 -11.79 -24.55 -14.22
N GLY A 493 -12.26 -24.79 -15.42
CA GLY A 493 -12.15 -26.09 -16.11
C GLY A 493 -11.03 -26.15 -17.16
N LEU A 494 -10.35 -25.03 -17.44
CA LEU A 494 -9.32 -24.90 -18.48
C LEU A 494 -9.78 -25.42 -19.86
N GLY A 495 -11.08 -25.31 -20.12
CA GLY A 495 -11.71 -25.73 -21.39
C GLY A 495 -11.41 -24.76 -22.54
N LYS A 496 -11.73 -25.17 -23.77
CA LYS A 496 -11.69 -24.24 -24.92
C LYS A 496 -12.71 -23.13 -24.74
N PRO A 497 -12.38 -21.88 -25.16
CA PRO A 497 -13.32 -20.77 -25.08
C PRO A 497 -14.64 -21.08 -25.78
N GLY A 498 -15.74 -20.88 -25.05
CA GLY A 498 -17.09 -20.98 -25.62
C GLY A 498 -17.44 -19.71 -26.38
N ARG A 499 -18.48 -19.81 -27.23
CA ARG A 499 -19.04 -18.61 -27.87
C ARG A 499 -19.85 -17.83 -26.83
N LEU A 500 -19.51 -16.58 -26.64
CA LEU A 500 -20.26 -15.64 -25.80
C LEU A 500 -21.37 -14.96 -26.65
N ASN A 501 -22.47 -14.59 -25.99
CA ASN A 501 -23.63 -13.97 -26.63
C ASN A 501 -23.56 -12.42 -26.62
N LYS A 502 -23.20 -11.85 -25.45
CA LYS A 502 -23.17 -10.40 -25.20
C LYS A 502 -21.87 -9.89 -24.60
N LEU A 503 -21.07 -10.74 -23.95
CA LEU A 503 -19.76 -10.39 -23.45
C LEU A 503 -18.68 -10.64 -24.49
N TYR A 504 -17.58 -9.89 -24.41
CA TYR A 504 -16.45 -9.98 -25.34
C TYR A 504 -15.16 -10.29 -24.59
#